data_2c11f68d255d7133a0e54361ccc7db0e
#
_entry.id   2c11f68d255d7133a0e54361ccc7db0e
#
_cell.length_a   1.000
_cell.length_b   1.000
_cell.length_c   1.000
_cell.angle_alpha   90.00
_cell.angle_beta   90.00
_cell.angle_gamma   90.00
#
_symmetry.space_group_name_H-M   'P 1'
#
loop_
_entity.id
_entity.type
_entity.pdbx_description
1 polymer ?
#
loop_
_entity_poly.entity_id
_entity_poly.type
_entity_poly.pdbx_seq_one_letter_code
_entity_poly.pdbx_strand_id
1 'polypeptide(L)'
;NKMRPALVLVDWHMPNGNGSLLCQWLRENWCGLPVLFIAARSPIHSLITEPEDYVVKPFELDALLVRIRTLLQKRGGASKQHFTCDVISLDRSRMQVCCGAEEVHLSPSEYQLLLHLMQNKGRTVTRETLLSAIWNTGETYVSNNTLSVTVKRLRAKLHQPACLKTVHSVGYRMEDSEKIV
;
A
#
# COMPACT_ATOMS: atom_id res chain seq x y z
N ASN A 1 27.28 4.50 10.32
CA ASN A 1 25.86 4.19 10.56
C ASN A 1 25.03 5.45 10.33
N LYS A 2 24.50 5.65 9.10
CA LYS A 2 23.52 6.72 8.85
C LYS A 2 22.18 6.26 9.44
N MET A 3 21.83 6.79 10.60
CA MET A 3 20.51 6.54 11.20
C MET A 3 19.43 7.15 10.28
N ARG A 4 18.52 6.31 9.77
CA ARG A 4 17.39 6.77 8.97
C ARG A 4 16.32 7.35 9.91
N PRO A 5 15.88 8.60 9.72
CA PRO A 5 14.83 9.17 10.58
C PRO A 5 13.52 8.38 10.48
N ALA A 6 12.75 8.41 11.55
CA ALA A 6 11.44 7.76 11.58
C ALA A 6 10.35 8.63 10.95
N LEU A 7 10.50 9.95 10.99
CA LEU A 7 9.61 10.95 10.45
C LEU A 7 10.41 12.24 10.24
N VAL A 8 10.02 13.06 9.28
CA VAL A 8 10.60 14.40 9.06
C VAL A 8 9.52 15.44 9.25
N LEU A 9 9.83 16.47 10.06
CA LEU A 9 9.03 17.68 10.19
C LEU A 9 9.65 18.76 9.29
N VAL A 10 8.85 19.35 8.41
CA VAL A 10 9.30 20.37 7.45
C VAL A 10 8.48 21.64 7.63
N ASP A 11 9.13 22.73 7.99
CA ASP A 11 8.48 24.03 7.87
C ASP A 11 8.41 24.43 6.39
N TRP A 12 7.20 24.67 5.89
CA TRP A 12 6.98 25.06 4.49
C TRP A 12 7.67 26.39 4.12
N HIS A 13 7.79 27.29 5.09
CA HIS A 13 8.36 28.62 4.91
C HIS A 13 9.77 28.72 5.50
N MET A 14 10.68 27.88 5.06
CA MET A 14 12.09 27.97 5.48
C MET A 14 12.78 29.18 4.83
N PRO A 15 13.60 29.95 5.57
CA PRO A 15 14.23 31.19 5.05
C PRO A 15 15.14 30.99 3.85
N ASN A 16 15.75 29.83 3.70
CA ASN A 16 16.76 29.51 2.66
C ASN A 16 16.36 28.34 1.78
N GLY A 17 15.10 27.91 1.82
CA GLY A 17 14.71 26.70 1.10
C GLY A 17 13.24 26.65 0.73
N ASN A 18 13.00 25.99 -0.37
CA ASN A 18 11.68 25.67 -0.82
C ASN A 18 11.30 24.32 -0.21
N GLY A 19 10.35 24.28 0.72
CA GLY A 19 9.86 23.03 1.34
C GLY A 19 9.47 21.99 0.27
N SER A 20 9.06 22.45 -0.91
CA SER A 20 8.76 21.58 -2.05
C SER A 20 9.99 20.85 -2.61
N LEU A 21 11.13 21.50 -2.73
CA LEU A 21 12.38 20.89 -3.22
C LEU A 21 12.90 19.85 -2.23
N LEU A 22 12.83 20.16 -0.93
CA LEU A 22 13.20 19.18 0.12
C LEU A 22 12.26 17.97 0.08
N CYS A 23 10.96 18.20 -0.12
CA CYS A 23 9.98 17.13 -0.25
C CYS A 23 10.28 16.22 -1.45
N GLN A 24 10.55 16.81 -2.61
CA GLN A 24 10.93 16.05 -3.81
C GLN A 24 12.19 15.24 -3.56
N TRP A 25 13.23 15.84 -2.99
CA TRP A 25 14.46 15.12 -2.65
C TRP A 25 14.24 13.97 -1.68
N LEU A 26 13.39 14.16 -0.64
CA LEU A 26 13.02 13.11 0.32
C LEU A 26 12.28 11.95 -0.36
N ARG A 27 11.38 12.24 -1.29
CA ARG A 27 10.66 11.22 -2.07
C ARG A 27 11.58 10.39 -2.95
N GLU A 28 12.55 11.05 -3.61
CA GLU A 28 13.51 10.39 -4.49
C GLU A 28 14.54 9.54 -3.73
N ASN A 29 14.99 10.01 -2.56
CA ASN A 29 16.08 9.36 -1.83
C ASN A 29 15.60 8.47 -0.67
N TRP A 30 14.44 8.77 -0.09
CA TRP A 30 13.91 8.06 1.07
C TRP A 30 12.42 7.69 0.89
N CYS A 31 12.15 6.86 -0.08
CA CYS A 31 10.80 6.36 -0.36
C CYS A 31 10.12 5.82 0.92
N GLY A 32 8.87 6.24 1.14
CA GLY A 32 8.06 5.84 2.29
C GLY A 32 8.45 6.48 3.62
N LEU A 33 9.31 7.51 3.65
CA LEU A 33 9.56 8.29 4.85
C LEU A 33 8.39 9.25 5.09
N PRO A 34 7.71 9.18 6.26
CA PRO A 34 6.64 10.11 6.58
C PRO A 34 7.18 11.54 6.71
N VAL A 35 6.49 12.49 6.10
CA VAL A 35 6.80 13.92 6.18
C VAL A 35 5.57 14.65 6.70
N LEU A 36 5.71 15.41 7.77
CA LEU A 36 4.70 16.30 8.29
C LEU A 36 5.09 17.75 8.00
N PHE A 37 4.24 18.45 7.26
CA PHE A 37 4.45 19.85 6.92
C PHE A 37 3.86 20.77 7.99
N ILE A 38 4.60 21.83 8.31
CA ILE A 38 4.13 22.92 9.15
C ILE A 38 4.02 24.16 8.25
N ALA A 39 2.82 24.72 8.12
CA ALA A 39 2.55 25.86 7.24
C ALA A 39 1.85 26.99 7.97
N ALA A 40 2.07 28.25 7.56
CA ALA A 40 1.37 29.41 8.11
C ALA A 40 -0.08 29.54 7.64
N ARG A 41 -0.42 28.90 6.51
CA ARG A 41 -1.79 28.82 5.95
C ARG A 41 -1.99 27.45 5.34
N SER A 42 -3.25 27.03 5.19
CA SER A 42 -3.57 25.81 4.45
C SER A 42 -2.92 25.88 3.07
N PRO A 43 -2.10 24.90 2.69
CA PRO A 43 -1.46 24.89 1.38
C PRO A 43 -2.53 24.87 0.31
N ILE A 44 -2.46 25.83 -0.60
CA ILE A 44 -3.34 25.88 -1.77
C ILE A 44 -3.06 24.67 -2.62
N HIS A 45 -4.08 23.95 -3.01
CA HIS A 45 -4.10 22.66 -3.71
C HIS A 45 -3.29 22.53 -5.03
N SER A 46 -2.47 23.49 -5.41
CA SER A 46 -1.88 23.55 -6.75
C SER A 46 -0.47 22.95 -6.93
N LEU A 47 0.22 22.56 -5.87
CA LEU A 47 1.63 22.14 -5.97
C LEU A 47 2.00 20.84 -5.24
N ILE A 48 1.07 20.22 -4.52
CA ILE A 48 1.32 18.99 -3.78
C ILE A 48 0.28 17.97 -4.22
N THR A 49 0.69 17.01 -5.02
CA THR A 49 -0.15 15.95 -5.57
C THR A 49 -0.77 15.05 -4.49
N GLU A 50 -0.23 15.03 -3.28
CA GLU A 50 -0.84 14.48 -2.06
C GLU A 50 -0.13 15.07 -0.84
N PRO A 51 -0.69 16.07 -0.14
CA PRO A 51 -0.20 16.44 1.18
C PRO A 51 -0.66 15.38 2.17
N GLU A 52 0.19 14.40 2.43
CA GLU A 52 -0.18 13.29 3.32
C GLU A 52 -0.50 13.77 4.72
N ASP A 53 0.16 14.84 5.23
CA ASP A 53 -0.27 15.52 6.45
C ASP A 53 0.39 16.90 6.61
N TYR A 54 -0.38 17.87 6.97
CA TYR A 54 0.10 19.21 7.32
C TYR A 54 -0.57 19.73 8.59
N VAL A 55 0.12 20.62 9.30
CA VAL A 55 -0.39 21.35 10.46
C VAL A 55 -0.27 22.85 10.19
N VAL A 56 -1.34 23.59 10.43
CA VAL A 56 -1.38 25.05 10.22
C VAL A 56 -1.01 25.77 11.51
N LYS A 57 -0.10 26.74 11.43
CA LYS A 57 0.23 27.64 12.54
C LYS A 57 -0.89 28.70 12.74
N PRO A 58 -1.28 29.00 13.98
CA PRO A 58 -0.87 28.39 15.25
C PRO A 58 -1.52 27.01 15.47
N PHE A 59 -0.83 26.09 16.13
CA PHE A 59 -1.35 24.75 16.43
C PHE A 59 -1.11 24.40 17.90
N GLU A 60 -2.00 23.60 18.44
CA GLU A 60 -1.84 23.00 19.76
C GLU A 60 -0.86 21.83 19.71
N LEU A 61 -0.01 21.71 20.75
CA LEU A 61 1.00 20.65 20.81
C LEU A 61 0.38 19.25 20.75
N ASP A 62 -0.77 19.07 21.39
CA ASP A 62 -1.48 17.79 21.39
C ASP A 62 -1.98 17.42 19.99
N ALA A 63 -2.45 18.38 19.20
CA ALA A 63 -2.84 18.16 17.81
C ALA A 63 -1.64 17.73 16.95
N LEU A 64 -0.48 18.34 17.14
CA LEU A 64 0.77 17.95 16.49
C LEU A 64 1.18 16.54 16.87
N LEU A 65 1.16 16.19 18.17
CA LEU A 65 1.52 14.86 18.67
C LEU A 65 0.59 13.77 18.15
N VAL A 66 -0.71 14.03 18.05
CA VAL A 66 -1.69 13.10 17.46
C VAL A 66 -1.33 12.82 16.00
N ARG A 67 -1.01 13.86 15.21
CA ARG A 67 -0.62 13.69 13.81
C ARG A 67 0.68 12.92 13.65
N ILE A 68 1.70 13.24 14.45
CA ILE A 68 2.97 12.49 14.46
C ILE A 68 2.72 11.01 14.77
N ARG A 69 1.92 10.71 15.80
CA ARG A 69 1.57 9.32 16.15
C ARG A 69 0.84 8.62 15.00
N THR A 70 -0.10 9.29 14.37
CA THR A 70 -0.84 8.75 13.21
C THR A 70 0.09 8.44 12.06
N LEU A 71 1.03 9.33 11.72
CA LEU A 71 2.02 9.12 10.66
C LEU A 71 3.00 8.00 11.01
N LEU A 72 3.46 7.92 12.24
CA LEU A 72 4.32 6.83 12.70
C LEU A 72 3.58 5.49 12.76
N GLN A 73 2.30 5.49 13.10
CA GLN A 73 1.44 4.31 13.06
C GLN A 73 1.11 3.89 11.61
N LYS A 74 0.90 4.85 10.69
CA LYS A 74 0.85 4.58 9.26
C LYS A 74 2.16 3.96 8.76
N ARG A 75 3.29 4.26 9.38
CA ARG A 75 4.60 3.62 9.12
C ARG A 75 4.73 2.23 9.79
N GLY A 76 4.11 2.02 10.95
CA GLY A 76 3.84 0.66 11.47
C GLY A 76 2.89 -0.11 10.53
N GLY A 77 2.14 0.61 9.69
CA GLY A 77 1.45 0.20 8.48
C GLY A 77 2.24 0.40 7.16
N ALA A 78 3.52 0.78 7.15
CA ALA A 78 4.43 0.62 6.00
C ALA A 78 4.69 -0.87 5.68
N SER A 79 4.46 -1.74 6.64
CA SER A 79 4.05 -3.13 6.43
C SER A 79 2.79 -3.29 5.55
N LYS A 80 1.93 -2.25 5.44
CA LYS A 80 0.72 -2.26 4.59
C LYS A 80 0.90 -1.77 3.15
N GLN A 81 2.08 -1.29 2.78
CA GLN A 81 2.38 -0.91 1.40
C GLN A 81 3.25 -1.94 0.68
N HIS A 82 4.01 -2.70 1.45
CA HIS A 82 4.81 -3.81 0.94
C HIS A 82 4.31 -5.12 1.56
N PHE A 83 3.76 -5.97 0.72
CA PHE A 83 3.22 -7.26 1.11
C PHE A 83 4.14 -8.36 0.58
N THR A 84 4.38 -9.37 1.40
CA THR A 84 5.15 -10.55 0.99
C THR A 84 4.43 -11.83 1.37
N CYS A 85 4.51 -12.82 0.50
CA CYS A 85 4.04 -14.19 0.74
C CYS A 85 4.90 -15.16 -0.06
N ASP A 86 5.68 -15.97 0.63
CA ASP A 86 6.73 -16.79 0.03
C ASP A 86 7.64 -15.95 -0.88
N VAL A 87 7.68 -16.31 -2.18
CA VAL A 87 8.47 -15.61 -3.21
C VAL A 87 7.76 -14.41 -3.84
N ILE A 88 6.50 -14.19 -3.49
CA ILE A 88 5.71 -13.09 -4.05
C ILE A 88 5.88 -11.84 -3.18
N SER A 89 6.19 -10.72 -3.82
CA SER A 89 6.20 -9.41 -3.20
C SER A 89 5.34 -8.43 -4.00
N LEU A 90 4.59 -7.59 -3.29
CA LEU A 90 3.75 -6.54 -3.86
C LEU A 90 4.09 -5.22 -3.17
N ASP A 91 4.54 -4.25 -3.94
CA ASP A 91 4.72 -2.87 -3.51
C ASP A 91 3.54 -2.03 -4.02
N ARG A 92 2.67 -1.63 -3.10
CA ARG A 92 1.48 -0.85 -3.42
C ARG A 92 1.82 0.56 -3.90
N SER A 93 2.90 1.16 -3.39
CA SER A 93 3.28 2.54 -3.74
C SER A 93 3.77 2.63 -5.18
N ARG A 94 4.38 1.55 -5.69
CA ARG A 94 4.89 1.45 -7.06
C ARG A 94 3.93 0.67 -7.98
N MET A 95 2.86 0.11 -7.44
CA MET A 95 1.98 -0.84 -8.12
C MET A 95 2.76 -2.01 -8.77
N GLN A 96 3.88 -2.40 -8.15
CA GLN A 96 4.81 -3.39 -8.66
C GLN A 96 4.60 -4.73 -7.95
N VAL A 97 4.61 -5.79 -8.73
CA VAL A 97 4.53 -7.16 -8.22
C VAL A 97 5.73 -7.95 -8.74
N CYS A 98 6.41 -8.66 -7.84
CA CYS A 98 7.51 -9.53 -8.21
C CYS A 98 7.26 -10.96 -7.70
N CYS A 99 7.75 -11.94 -8.46
CA CYS A 99 7.84 -13.34 -8.06
C CYS A 99 9.33 -13.73 -8.02
N GLY A 100 9.90 -13.81 -6.82
CA GLY A 100 11.34 -13.86 -6.66
C GLY A 100 12.02 -12.57 -7.15
N ALA A 101 12.90 -12.70 -8.14
CA ALA A 101 13.59 -11.56 -8.76
C ALA A 101 12.89 -11.03 -10.03
N GLU A 102 11.84 -11.69 -10.51
CA GLU A 102 11.14 -11.36 -11.74
C GLU A 102 9.95 -10.45 -11.47
N GLU A 103 9.84 -9.34 -12.22
CA GLU A 103 8.67 -8.46 -12.19
C GLU A 103 7.52 -9.07 -13.00
N VAL A 104 6.33 -9.11 -12.40
CA VAL A 104 5.15 -9.72 -13.00
C VAL A 104 4.10 -8.67 -13.33
N HIS A 105 3.74 -8.55 -14.61
CA HIS A 105 2.71 -7.63 -15.06
C HIS A 105 1.31 -8.21 -14.90
N LEU A 106 0.53 -7.62 -13.99
CA LEU A 106 -0.85 -8.01 -13.73
C LEU A 106 -1.84 -7.02 -14.37
N SER A 107 -2.99 -7.56 -14.81
CA SER A 107 -4.12 -6.70 -15.16
C SER A 107 -4.70 -6.02 -13.89
N PRO A 108 -5.49 -4.92 -14.03
CA PRO A 108 -6.08 -4.25 -12.88
C PRO A 108 -6.85 -5.19 -11.95
N SER A 109 -7.65 -6.10 -12.48
CA SER A 109 -8.43 -7.07 -11.69
C SER A 109 -7.54 -8.10 -10.98
N GLU A 110 -6.49 -8.59 -11.65
CA GLU A 110 -5.51 -9.51 -11.06
C GLU A 110 -4.71 -8.85 -9.94
N TYR A 111 -4.32 -7.59 -10.15
CA TYR A 111 -3.63 -6.79 -9.13
C TYR A 111 -4.50 -6.56 -7.89
N GLN A 112 -5.76 -6.12 -8.08
CA GLN A 112 -6.70 -5.92 -6.98
C GLN A 112 -6.99 -7.22 -6.23
N LEU A 113 -7.13 -8.32 -6.95
CA LEU A 113 -7.31 -9.65 -6.35
C LEU A 113 -6.11 -10.02 -5.47
N LEU A 114 -4.88 -9.89 -5.98
CA LEU A 114 -3.67 -10.18 -5.23
C LEU A 114 -3.55 -9.28 -4.01
N LEU A 115 -3.77 -7.97 -4.17
CA LEU A 115 -3.73 -7.00 -3.09
C LEU A 115 -4.70 -7.35 -1.95
N HIS A 116 -5.96 -7.65 -2.28
CA HIS A 116 -6.96 -8.04 -1.28
C HIS A 116 -6.58 -9.33 -0.53
N LEU A 117 -6.06 -10.32 -1.24
CA LEU A 117 -5.61 -11.56 -0.63
C LEU A 117 -4.39 -11.35 0.28
N MET A 118 -3.43 -10.55 -0.15
CA MET A 118 -2.24 -10.22 0.64
C MET A 118 -2.55 -9.38 1.87
N GLN A 119 -3.48 -8.43 1.77
CA GLN A 119 -3.97 -7.66 2.92
C GLN A 119 -4.64 -8.52 3.99
N ASN A 120 -5.21 -9.65 3.57
CA ASN A 120 -5.87 -10.62 4.43
C ASN A 120 -5.06 -11.92 4.60
N LYS A 121 -3.73 -11.84 4.46
CA LYS A 121 -2.83 -13.00 4.60
C LYS A 121 -3.13 -13.80 5.86
N GLY A 122 -3.19 -15.13 5.74
CA GLY A 122 -3.55 -16.05 6.83
C GLY A 122 -5.05 -16.22 7.05
N ARG A 123 -5.90 -15.40 6.38
CA ARG A 123 -7.36 -15.48 6.50
C ARG A 123 -8.00 -15.89 5.19
N THR A 124 -9.10 -16.63 5.26
CA THR A 124 -9.88 -16.96 4.06
C THR A 124 -10.77 -15.78 3.70
N VAL A 125 -10.63 -15.28 2.46
CA VAL A 125 -11.49 -14.25 1.90
C VAL A 125 -12.55 -14.92 1.05
N THR A 126 -13.83 -14.62 1.35
CA THR A 126 -14.94 -15.24 0.65
C THR A 126 -15.06 -14.77 -0.79
N ARG A 127 -15.68 -15.58 -1.65
CA ARG A 127 -15.91 -15.23 -3.05
C ARG A 127 -16.72 -13.94 -3.19
N GLU A 128 -17.74 -13.77 -2.37
CA GLU A 128 -18.59 -12.57 -2.34
C GLU A 128 -17.82 -11.32 -2.00
N THR A 129 -16.95 -11.41 -0.95
CA THR A 129 -16.08 -10.30 -0.55
C THR A 129 -15.15 -9.90 -1.69
N LEU A 130 -14.52 -10.85 -2.39
CA LEU A 130 -13.63 -10.58 -3.50
C LEU A 130 -14.37 -10.00 -4.71
N LEU A 131 -15.55 -10.53 -5.04
CA LEU A 131 -16.38 -10.00 -6.13
C LEU A 131 -16.79 -8.55 -5.84
N SER A 132 -17.28 -8.27 -4.64
CA SER A 132 -17.68 -6.92 -4.23
C SER A 132 -16.52 -5.94 -4.24
N ALA A 133 -15.35 -6.35 -3.74
CA ALA A 133 -14.19 -5.48 -3.62
C ALA A 133 -13.52 -5.14 -4.97
N ILE A 134 -13.59 -6.05 -5.96
CA ILE A 134 -12.86 -5.90 -7.22
C ILE A 134 -13.75 -5.37 -8.35
N TRP A 135 -15.04 -5.73 -8.38
CA TRP A 135 -15.94 -5.43 -9.50
C TRP A 135 -17.18 -4.61 -9.15
N ASN A 136 -17.38 -4.23 -7.87
CA ASN A 136 -18.58 -3.50 -7.46
C ASN A 136 -18.47 -1.98 -7.76
N THR A 137 -18.30 -1.65 -9.05
CA THR A 137 -18.30 -0.25 -9.54
C THR A 137 -19.57 0.05 -10.34
N GLY A 138 -20.75 -0.29 -9.80
CA GLY A 138 -22.05 0.05 -10.41
C GLY A 138 -22.49 -0.88 -11.57
N GLU A 139 -23.70 -1.38 -11.46
CA GLU A 139 -24.55 -1.98 -12.52
C GLU A 139 -24.14 -3.28 -13.22
N THR A 140 -22.95 -3.82 -13.05
CA THR A 140 -22.59 -5.08 -13.70
C THR A 140 -22.50 -6.22 -12.72
N TYR A 141 -23.47 -7.13 -12.75
CA TYR A 141 -23.43 -8.37 -11.97
C TYR A 141 -22.33 -9.28 -12.51
N VAL A 142 -21.22 -9.33 -11.81
CA VAL A 142 -20.06 -10.17 -12.19
C VAL A 142 -20.24 -11.57 -11.62
N SER A 143 -20.19 -12.57 -12.48
CA SER A 143 -20.42 -13.96 -12.10
C SER A 143 -19.22 -14.57 -11.34
N ASN A 144 -19.51 -15.61 -10.57
CA ASN A 144 -18.48 -16.44 -9.91
C ASN A 144 -17.43 -17.02 -10.88
N ASN A 145 -17.79 -17.19 -12.15
CA ASN A 145 -16.86 -17.65 -13.18
C ASN A 145 -15.74 -16.64 -13.46
N THR A 146 -16.07 -15.33 -13.46
CA THR A 146 -15.07 -14.28 -13.66
C THR A 146 -13.98 -14.31 -12.58
N LEU A 147 -14.36 -14.47 -11.31
CA LEU A 147 -13.40 -14.61 -10.23
C LEU A 147 -12.52 -15.86 -10.41
N SER A 148 -13.12 -17.00 -10.74
CA SER A 148 -12.36 -18.25 -10.94
C SER A 148 -11.36 -18.13 -12.10
N VAL A 149 -11.75 -17.50 -13.19
CA VAL A 149 -10.87 -17.23 -14.35
C VAL A 149 -9.75 -16.27 -13.96
N THR A 150 -10.07 -15.20 -13.21
CA THR A 150 -9.06 -14.24 -12.76
C THR A 150 -8.04 -14.90 -11.81
N VAL A 151 -8.49 -15.75 -10.88
CA VAL A 151 -7.59 -16.52 -10.01
C VAL A 151 -6.72 -17.47 -10.83
N LYS A 152 -7.27 -18.16 -11.82
CA LYS A 152 -6.49 -19.05 -12.71
C LYS A 152 -5.42 -18.29 -13.47
N ARG A 153 -5.74 -17.11 -14.02
CA ARG A 153 -4.77 -16.25 -14.73
C ARG A 153 -3.70 -15.71 -13.77
N LEU A 154 -4.11 -15.24 -12.60
CA LEU A 154 -3.18 -14.78 -11.56
C LEU A 154 -2.18 -15.89 -11.17
N ARG A 155 -2.66 -17.11 -10.91
CA ARG A 155 -1.80 -18.25 -10.62
C ARG A 155 -0.81 -18.55 -11.74
N ALA A 156 -1.27 -18.54 -12.99
CA ALA A 156 -0.40 -18.78 -14.13
C ALA A 156 0.74 -17.76 -14.22
N LYS A 157 0.44 -16.46 -14.00
CA LYS A 157 1.43 -15.37 -14.02
C LYS A 157 2.39 -15.42 -12.83
N LEU A 158 1.96 -15.91 -11.69
CA LEU A 158 2.77 -16.06 -10.48
C LEU A 158 3.45 -17.43 -10.38
N HIS A 159 3.55 -18.17 -11.49
CA HIS A 159 4.19 -19.51 -11.58
C HIS A 159 3.58 -20.54 -10.61
N GLN A 160 2.25 -20.56 -10.49
CA GLN A 160 1.50 -21.53 -9.65
C GLN A 160 1.94 -21.54 -8.17
N PRO A 161 1.89 -20.40 -7.47
CA PRO A 161 2.42 -20.30 -6.12
C PRO A 161 1.64 -21.17 -5.13
N ALA A 162 2.34 -21.92 -4.31
CA ALA A 162 1.74 -22.78 -3.27
C ALA A 162 1.04 -21.96 -2.17
N CYS A 163 1.46 -20.71 -1.99
CA CYS A 163 0.88 -19.78 -1.00
C CYS A 163 -0.53 -19.28 -1.33
N LEU A 164 -0.98 -19.41 -2.59
CA LEU A 164 -2.34 -19.03 -2.99
C LEU A 164 -3.25 -20.28 -2.98
N LYS A 165 -3.96 -20.48 -1.88
CA LYS A 165 -4.80 -21.66 -1.64
C LYS A 165 -6.25 -21.43 -2.02
N THR A 166 -6.92 -22.49 -2.51
CA THR A 166 -8.37 -22.53 -2.68
C THR A 166 -8.99 -23.16 -1.45
N VAL A 167 -9.91 -22.44 -0.80
CA VAL A 167 -10.77 -23.01 0.24
C VAL A 167 -12.09 -23.38 -0.42
N HIS A 168 -12.28 -24.68 -0.66
CA HIS A 168 -13.44 -25.18 -1.41
C HIS A 168 -14.76 -24.64 -0.84
N SER A 169 -15.67 -24.26 -1.72
CA SER A 169 -16.99 -23.70 -1.41
C SER A 169 -17.00 -22.37 -0.65
N VAL A 170 -15.84 -21.84 -0.18
CA VAL A 170 -15.74 -20.61 0.61
C VAL A 170 -15.07 -19.48 -0.17
N GLY A 171 -13.83 -19.68 -0.63
CA GLY A 171 -13.09 -18.62 -1.27
C GLY A 171 -11.62 -18.94 -1.46
N TYR A 172 -10.76 -17.95 -1.22
CA TYR A 172 -9.32 -18.07 -1.40
C TYR A 172 -8.57 -17.54 -0.19
N ARG A 173 -7.37 -18.07 0.03
CA ARG A 173 -6.50 -17.68 1.11
C ARG A 173 -5.06 -17.57 0.63
N MET A 174 -4.38 -16.55 1.10
CA MET A 174 -2.95 -16.37 0.92
C MET A 174 -2.25 -16.64 2.25
N GLU A 175 -1.31 -17.58 2.27
CA GLU A 175 -0.52 -17.90 3.47
C GLU A 175 0.83 -18.45 3.07
N ASP A 176 1.88 -18.17 3.87
CA ASP A 176 3.19 -18.72 3.58
C ASP A 176 3.14 -20.26 3.59
N SER A 177 3.90 -20.86 2.71
CA SER A 177 4.11 -22.30 2.71
C SER A 177 4.84 -22.69 4.01
N GLU A 178 4.39 -23.76 4.67
CA GLU A 178 5.10 -24.29 5.83
C GLU A 178 6.52 -24.63 5.39
N LYS A 179 7.51 -24.00 6.02
CA LYS A 179 8.90 -24.42 5.86
C LYS A 179 9.00 -25.78 6.55
N ILE A 180 9.08 -26.84 5.75
CA ILE A 180 9.48 -28.15 6.27
C ILE A 180 10.92 -27.96 6.77
N VAL A 181 11.07 -27.97 8.09
CA VAL A 181 12.35 -27.92 8.79
C VAL A 181 13.00 -29.28 8.71
#